data_0093283e4d3656e468504830563009f1
#
_entry.id   0093283e4d3656e468504830563009f1
#
_cell.length_a   1.000
_cell.length_b   1.000
_cell.length_c   1.000
_cell.angle_alpha   90.00
_cell.angle_beta   90.00
_cell.angle_gamma   90.00
#
_symmetry.space_group_name_H-M   'P 1'
#
loop_
_entity.id
_entity.type
_entity.pdbx_description
1 polymer ?
#
loop_
_entity_poly.entity_id
_entity_poly.type
_entity_poly.pdbx_seq_one_letter_code
_entity_poly.pdbx_strand_id
1 'polypeptide(L)'
;SPPPSPSEPQSTQALAAETPEPEAPLGSGEIVYQEGVEPLTAEQEAAIHAYMPAAYEALARLEEPAFAALFTNQTQAAASEAGISLQIALRTMTEGVDYSLTGYRYTLNCRETAVNGDGTVSFQALATSVQNFAQFPGEDSERGRNFHSFVLAETSEGWLVQSHMQYDTLYGRLMDGGDWQGDFAQAYIDAMPAFLEEIRSAQAARAEAGDGDAALPVAEHPYDRAAALAYADQYAMTRNDSWADFSYSGGNCQNYVSQCLLAGGIPADPYGDAVWTYGGEGYERSGSWASVSQFVSYAAANTGYGLAAQVG
;
A
#
# COMPACT_ATOMS: atom_id res chain seq x y z
N SER A 1 34.07 54.27 53.90
CA SER A 1 33.25 53.16 53.34
C SER A 1 34.18 52.20 52.69
N PRO A 2 34.08 50.87 52.99
CA PRO A 2 34.87 49.87 52.36
C PRO A 2 34.22 49.47 50.96
N PRO A 3 35.02 48.97 50.03
CA PRO A 3 34.54 48.58 48.72
C PRO A 3 33.72 47.27 48.80
N PRO A 4 32.76 46.99 47.81
CA PRO A 4 31.96 45.82 47.84
C PRO A 4 32.77 44.58 47.43
N SER A 5 32.49 43.46 48.09
CA SER A 5 33.03 42.13 47.79
C SER A 5 32.58 41.60 46.41
N PRO A 6 33.43 40.82 45.73
CA PRO A 6 33.07 40.24 44.44
C PRO A 6 32.04 39.14 44.61
N SER A 7 31.00 39.15 43.74
CA SER A 7 29.95 38.16 43.65
C SER A 7 30.51 36.84 43.11
N GLU A 8 30.21 35.77 43.77
CA GLU A 8 30.50 34.39 43.28
C GLU A 8 29.78 34.09 41.96
N PRO A 9 30.39 33.34 41.04
CA PRO A 9 29.73 32.91 39.81
C PRO A 9 28.65 31.88 40.13
N GLN A 10 27.41 32.19 39.76
CA GLN A 10 26.31 31.20 39.77
C GLN A 10 26.62 30.09 38.80
N SER A 11 26.73 28.86 39.31
CA SER A 11 26.83 27.64 38.54
C SER A 11 25.52 27.43 37.78
N THR A 12 25.56 27.61 36.45
CA THR A 12 24.51 27.18 35.55
C THR A 12 24.54 25.67 35.46
N GLN A 13 23.69 25.00 36.24
CA GLN A 13 23.39 23.59 35.98
C GLN A 13 22.75 23.50 34.60
N ALA A 14 23.46 22.90 33.64
CA ALA A 14 22.87 22.45 32.38
C ALA A 14 21.81 21.39 32.72
N LEU A 15 20.54 21.71 32.48
CA LEU A 15 19.48 20.68 32.42
C LEU A 15 19.91 19.67 31.38
N ALA A 16 20.21 18.45 31.81
CA ALA A 16 20.32 17.33 30.94
C ALA A 16 18.96 17.19 30.22
N ALA A 17 18.96 17.28 28.90
CA ALA A 17 17.78 16.99 28.12
C ALA A 17 17.41 15.53 28.41
N GLU A 18 16.27 15.32 29.03
CA GLU A 18 15.70 13.99 29.19
C GLU A 18 15.48 13.44 27.76
N THR A 19 16.13 12.32 27.45
CA THR A 19 15.84 11.56 26.23
C THR A 19 14.37 11.14 26.35
N PRO A 20 13.51 11.50 25.40
CA PRO A 20 12.11 11.11 25.48
C PRO A 20 12.01 9.60 25.57
N GLU A 21 11.20 9.11 26.48
CA GLU A 21 10.89 7.69 26.62
C GLU A 21 10.25 7.24 25.30
N PRO A 22 10.67 6.09 24.71
CA PRO A 22 10.12 5.64 23.46
C PRO A 22 8.60 5.44 23.59
N GLU A 23 7.85 6.05 22.69
CA GLU A 23 6.40 5.90 22.66
C GLU A 23 6.02 4.43 22.48
N ALA A 24 4.95 4.02 23.14
CA ALA A 24 4.43 2.66 22.98
C ALA A 24 4.00 2.43 21.52
N PRO A 25 4.20 1.22 20.97
CA PRO A 25 3.78 0.90 19.61
C PRO A 25 2.26 1.01 19.46
N LEU A 26 1.81 1.52 18.31
CA LEU A 26 0.39 1.71 18.00
C LEU A 26 -0.32 0.40 17.66
N GLY A 27 0.42 -0.67 17.42
CA GLY A 27 -0.16 -1.94 17.04
C GLY A 27 0.78 -3.12 17.18
N SER A 28 0.34 -4.26 16.69
CA SER A 28 1.08 -5.51 16.73
C SER A 28 0.72 -6.41 15.55
N GLY A 29 1.48 -7.49 15.38
CA GLY A 29 1.17 -8.50 14.38
C GLY A 29 1.70 -9.88 14.78
N GLU A 30 1.30 -10.85 13.99
CA GLU A 30 1.62 -12.27 14.21
C GLU A 30 2.01 -12.95 12.89
N ILE A 31 2.71 -14.08 13.02
CA ILE A 31 2.99 -15.00 11.91
C ILE A 31 2.11 -16.23 12.10
N VAL A 32 1.39 -16.61 11.06
CA VAL A 32 0.56 -17.83 11.01
C VAL A 32 1.07 -18.71 9.88
N TYR A 33 1.46 -19.93 10.20
CA TYR A 33 1.98 -20.89 9.23
C TYR A 33 0.84 -21.70 8.62
N GLN A 34 0.85 -21.86 7.31
CA GLN A 34 -0.07 -22.79 6.63
C GLN A 34 0.29 -24.23 6.96
N GLU A 35 -0.69 -25.12 6.84
CA GLU A 35 -0.48 -26.55 7.05
C GLU A 35 0.64 -27.11 6.15
N GLY A 36 1.60 -27.81 6.73
CA GLY A 36 2.75 -28.38 6.04
C GLY A 36 3.93 -27.43 5.82
N VAL A 37 3.84 -26.17 6.23
CA VAL A 37 4.98 -25.24 6.24
C VAL A 37 5.77 -25.41 7.52
N GLU A 38 7.09 -25.63 7.40
CA GLU A 38 8.00 -25.72 8.55
C GLU A 38 8.15 -24.33 9.20
N PRO A 39 7.85 -24.16 10.49
CA PRO A 39 7.99 -22.86 11.13
C PRO A 39 9.46 -22.41 11.21
N LEU A 40 9.67 -21.09 11.18
CA LEU A 40 10.95 -20.49 11.54
C LEU A 40 11.31 -20.75 12.99
N THR A 41 12.60 -20.67 13.33
CA THR A 41 13.00 -20.62 14.74
C THR A 41 12.59 -19.28 15.38
N ALA A 42 12.55 -19.23 16.70
CA ALA A 42 12.20 -17.99 17.41
C ALA A 42 13.17 -16.84 17.10
N GLU A 43 14.45 -17.13 16.87
CA GLU A 43 15.45 -16.13 16.51
C GLU A 43 15.26 -15.62 15.08
N GLN A 44 14.83 -16.47 14.17
CA GLN A 44 14.49 -16.08 12.79
C GLN A 44 13.21 -15.23 12.73
N GLU A 45 12.18 -15.66 13.48
CA GLU A 45 10.95 -14.85 13.63
C GLU A 45 11.24 -13.47 14.24
N ALA A 46 12.17 -13.39 15.20
CA ALA A 46 12.55 -12.13 15.82
C ALA A 46 13.08 -11.10 14.82
N ALA A 47 13.79 -11.53 13.77
CA ALA A 47 14.24 -10.63 12.70
C ALA A 47 13.06 -10.01 11.92
N ILE A 48 12.04 -10.82 11.62
CA ILE A 48 10.81 -10.34 10.97
C ILE A 48 10.02 -9.43 11.92
N HIS A 49 9.92 -9.80 13.19
CA HIS A 49 9.26 -9.02 14.24
C HIS A 49 10.00 -7.72 14.61
N ALA A 50 11.29 -7.59 14.28
CA ALA A 50 11.99 -6.32 14.37
C ALA A 50 11.63 -5.39 13.20
N TYR A 51 11.52 -5.92 11.99
CA TYR A 51 11.25 -5.15 10.77
C TYR A 51 9.78 -4.74 10.63
N MET A 52 8.84 -5.68 10.73
CA MET A 52 7.44 -5.41 10.40
C MET A 52 6.79 -4.33 11.28
N PRO A 53 6.92 -4.34 12.63
CA PRO A 53 6.42 -3.26 13.45
C PRO A 53 7.09 -1.92 13.11
N ALA A 54 8.42 -1.88 12.87
CA ALA A 54 9.10 -0.65 12.50
C ALA A 54 8.54 -0.04 11.19
N ALA A 55 8.24 -0.89 10.20
CA ALA A 55 7.61 -0.46 8.96
C ALA A 55 6.18 0.07 9.17
N TYR A 56 5.38 -0.60 10.00
CA TYR A 56 4.03 -0.13 10.32
C TYR A 56 4.01 1.13 11.18
N GLU A 57 4.95 1.28 12.14
CA GLU A 57 5.08 2.51 12.94
C GLU A 57 5.45 3.72 12.07
N ALA A 58 6.40 3.55 11.12
CA ALA A 58 6.73 4.59 10.16
C ALA A 58 5.51 5.02 9.34
N LEU A 59 4.75 4.05 8.83
CA LEU A 59 3.50 4.32 8.11
C LEU A 59 2.42 4.94 8.99
N ALA A 60 2.33 4.54 10.25
CA ALA A 60 1.32 5.03 11.18
C ALA A 60 1.57 6.48 11.56
N ARG A 61 2.83 6.85 11.79
CA ARG A 61 3.24 8.20 12.18
C ARG A 61 3.54 9.10 10.99
N LEU A 62 3.56 8.56 9.77
CA LEU A 62 4.00 9.22 8.53
C LEU A 62 5.44 9.76 8.66
N GLU A 63 6.30 9.00 9.32
CA GLU A 63 7.70 9.32 9.57
C GLU A 63 8.61 8.46 8.68
N GLU A 64 9.73 9.06 8.23
CA GLU A 64 10.71 8.34 7.42
C GLU A 64 11.31 7.16 8.20
N PRO A 65 11.34 5.96 7.60
CA PRO A 65 11.87 4.77 8.25
C PRO A 65 13.39 4.77 8.35
N ALA A 66 13.94 3.97 9.29
CA ALA A 66 15.36 3.75 9.46
C ALA A 66 15.63 2.27 9.71
N PHE A 67 15.95 1.52 8.66
CA PHE A 67 16.08 0.05 8.73
C PHE A 67 17.53 -0.46 8.66
N ALA A 68 18.52 0.43 8.52
CA ALA A 68 19.92 0.04 8.33
C ALA A 68 20.44 -0.99 9.36
N ALA A 69 20.02 -0.91 10.64
CA ALA A 69 20.41 -1.84 11.68
C ALA A 69 19.69 -3.19 11.64
N LEU A 70 18.60 -3.31 10.89
CA LEU A 70 17.79 -4.52 10.77
C LEU A 70 18.23 -5.41 9.60
N PHE A 71 19.13 -4.89 8.74
CA PHE A 71 19.57 -5.56 7.52
C PHE A 71 21.06 -5.86 7.51
N THR A 72 21.44 -6.96 6.87
CA THR A 72 22.83 -7.28 6.56
C THR A 72 23.34 -6.56 5.31
N ASN A 73 22.43 -6.11 4.43
CA ASN A 73 22.73 -5.46 3.16
C ASN A 73 22.09 -4.05 3.12
N GLN A 74 22.95 -3.03 3.03
CA GLN A 74 22.51 -1.63 3.09
C GLN A 74 21.67 -1.19 1.88
N THR A 75 21.93 -1.74 0.69
CA THR A 75 21.08 -1.46 -0.49
C THR A 75 19.68 -2.03 -0.31
N GLN A 76 19.56 -3.22 0.27
CA GLN A 76 18.26 -3.83 0.58
C GLN A 76 17.51 -3.07 1.69
N ALA A 77 18.24 -2.58 2.70
CA ALA A 77 17.67 -1.69 3.72
C ALA A 77 17.10 -0.42 3.06
N ALA A 78 17.91 0.26 2.23
CA ALA A 78 17.50 1.48 1.53
C ALA A 78 16.32 1.24 0.57
N ALA A 79 16.24 0.10 -0.11
CA ALA A 79 15.10 -0.24 -0.96
C ALA A 79 13.81 -0.45 -0.13
N SER A 80 13.92 -1.10 1.03
CA SER A 80 12.79 -1.27 1.96
C SER A 80 12.35 0.07 2.56
N GLU A 81 13.30 0.95 2.92
CA GLU A 81 13.01 2.32 3.34
C GLU A 81 12.30 3.09 2.23
N ALA A 82 12.80 3.03 1.00
CA ALA A 82 12.19 3.67 -0.15
C ALA A 82 10.74 3.21 -0.40
N GLY A 83 10.44 1.93 -0.22
CA GLY A 83 9.07 1.39 -0.35
C GLY A 83 8.11 1.94 0.70
N ILE A 84 8.56 2.15 1.94
CA ILE A 84 7.76 2.78 2.99
C ILE A 84 7.63 4.28 2.72
N SER A 85 8.72 4.97 2.37
CA SER A 85 8.71 6.40 2.02
C SER A 85 7.78 6.69 0.83
N LEU A 86 7.71 5.80 -0.16
CA LEU A 86 6.75 5.88 -1.26
C LEU A 86 5.30 5.84 -0.73
N GLN A 87 4.98 4.91 0.16
CA GLN A 87 3.64 4.82 0.75
C GLN A 87 3.29 6.06 1.59
N ILE A 88 4.24 6.60 2.35
CA ILE A 88 4.08 7.83 3.12
C ILE A 88 3.84 9.01 2.17
N ALA A 89 4.65 9.15 1.12
CA ALA A 89 4.49 10.20 0.12
C ALA A 89 3.09 10.16 -0.52
N LEU A 90 2.61 8.98 -0.90
CA LEU A 90 1.26 8.82 -1.47
C LEU A 90 0.15 9.21 -0.48
N ARG A 91 0.32 8.92 0.81
CA ARG A 91 -0.63 9.30 1.85
C ARG A 91 -0.65 10.81 2.11
N THR A 92 0.50 11.46 2.05
CA THR A 92 0.65 12.89 2.33
C THR A 92 0.37 13.79 1.14
N MET A 93 0.27 13.26 -0.08
CA MET A 93 -0.07 14.02 -1.28
C MET A 93 -1.51 14.53 -1.31
N THR A 94 -2.43 13.93 -0.55
CA THR A 94 -3.84 14.36 -0.53
C THR A 94 -4.03 15.45 0.51
N GLU A 95 -4.26 16.68 0.07
CA GLU A 95 -4.50 17.81 0.96
C GLU A 95 -5.78 17.64 1.78
N GLY A 96 -5.72 18.02 3.05
CA GLY A 96 -6.87 18.03 3.95
C GLY A 96 -7.30 16.67 4.49
N VAL A 97 -6.55 15.60 4.21
CA VAL A 97 -6.82 14.26 4.74
C VAL A 97 -5.64 13.79 5.59
N ASP A 98 -5.93 13.43 6.84
CA ASP A 98 -4.95 12.84 7.76
C ASP A 98 -4.98 11.32 7.63
N TYR A 99 -4.01 10.76 6.91
CA TYR A 99 -3.83 9.31 6.75
C TYR A 99 -2.89 8.69 7.78
N SER A 100 -2.57 9.39 8.87
CA SER A 100 -1.91 8.77 10.02
C SER A 100 -2.81 7.70 10.65
N LEU A 101 -2.20 6.74 11.33
CA LEU A 101 -2.93 5.66 11.99
C LEU A 101 -2.99 5.89 13.51
N THR A 102 -4.12 5.59 14.09
CA THR A 102 -4.32 5.50 15.54
C THR A 102 -4.11 4.09 16.05
N GLY A 103 -4.07 3.10 15.16
CA GLY A 103 -3.83 1.71 15.48
C GLY A 103 -3.66 0.85 14.24
N TYR A 104 -3.01 -0.30 14.40
CA TYR A 104 -2.91 -1.30 13.35
C TYR A 104 -2.81 -2.72 13.92
N ARG A 105 -3.21 -3.70 13.13
CA ARG A 105 -2.93 -5.13 13.33
C ARG A 105 -2.53 -5.73 12.00
N TYR A 106 -1.58 -6.68 12.00
CA TYR A 106 -1.27 -7.44 10.79
C TYR A 106 -1.10 -8.93 11.12
N THR A 107 -1.34 -9.77 10.11
CA THR A 107 -1.05 -11.20 10.13
C THR A 107 -0.26 -11.55 8.89
N LEU A 108 0.92 -12.14 9.08
CA LEU A 108 1.72 -12.74 8.01
C LEU A 108 1.32 -14.20 7.85
N ASN A 109 0.49 -14.50 6.86
CA ASN A 109 0.09 -15.86 6.52
C ASN A 109 1.22 -16.51 5.71
N CYS A 110 2.13 -17.20 6.42
CA CYS A 110 3.30 -17.85 5.83
C CYS A 110 2.87 -19.01 4.95
N ARG A 111 3.37 -19.02 3.72
CA ARG A 111 3.08 -20.03 2.70
C ARG A 111 4.26 -20.93 2.43
N GLU A 112 5.47 -20.43 2.63
CA GLU A 112 6.69 -21.14 2.32
C GLU A 112 7.83 -20.65 3.20
N THR A 113 8.63 -21.60 3.67
CA THR A 113 9.94 -21.41 4.27
C THR A 113 10.92 -22.35 3.61
N ALA A 114 12.17 -21.94 3.43
CA ALA A 114 13.21 -22.80 2.88
C ALA A 114 14.59 -22.41 3.44
N VAL A 115 15.39 -23.42 3.81
CA VAL A 115 16.81 -23.24 4.09
C VAL A 115 17.56 -23.32 2.78
N ASN A 116 18.24 -22.22 2.43
CA ASN A 116 19.01 -22.10 1.19
C ASN A 116 20.38 -22.76 1.30
N GLY A 117 21.00 -23.05 0.15
CA GLY A 117 22.30 -23.73 0.11
C GLY A 117 23.46 -22.95 0.71
N ASP A 118 23.31 -21.64 0.93
CA ASP A 118 24.27 -20.74 1.59
C ASP A 118 23.99 -20.55 3.10
N GLY A 119 23.00 -21.25 3.64
CA GLY A 119 22.62 -21.19 5.05
C GLY A 119 21.64 -20.06 5.38
N THR A 120 21.25 -19.23 4.42
CA THR A 120 20.15 -18.26 4.61
C THR A 120 18.80 -18.96 4.65
N VAL A 121 17.78 -18.26 5.14
CA VAL A 121 16.41 -18.81 5.23
C VAL A 121 15.45 -17.89 4.50
N SER A 122 14.73 -18.45 3.54
CA SER A 122 13.65 -17.76 2.83
C SER A 122 12.33 -17.90 3.57
N PHE A 123 11.53 -16.86 3.58
CA PHE A 123 10.18 -16.81 4.14
C PHE A 123 9.26 -16.03 3.19
N GLN A 124 8.15 -16.64 2.81
CA GLN A 124 7.15 -16.01 1.94
C GLN A 124 5.79 -16.01 2.61
N ALA A 125 5.14 -14.85 2.64
CA ALA A 125 3.84 -14.68 3.27
C ALA A 125 2.92 -13.76 2.49
N LEU A 126 1.61 -13.94 2.69
CA LEU A 126 0.61 -12.93 2.39
C LEU A 126 0.21 -12.21 3.67
N ALA A 127 0.51 -10.93 3.73
CA ALA A 127 0.06 -10.08 4.82
C ALA A 127 -1.40 -9.69 4.64
N THR A 128 -2.15 -9.76 5.72
CA THR A 128 -3.41 -9.06 5.90
C THR A 128 -3.24 -8.04 7.02
N SER A 129 -3.85 -6.88 6.91
CA SER A 129 -3.79 -5.88 7.98
C SER A 129 -5.11 -5.17 8.16
N VAL A 130 -5.34 -4.73 9.39
CA VAL A 130 -6.38 -3.78 9.75
C VAL A 130 -5.69 -2.50 10.19
N GLN A 131 -6.09 -1.39 9.63
CA GLN A 131 -5.55 -0.06 9.90
C GLN A 131 -6.67 0.88 10.33
N ASN A 132 -6.45 1.59 11.43
CA ASN A 132 -7.39 2.56 11.95
C ASN A 132 -6.85 3.97 11.64
N PHE A 133 -7.44 4.63 10.67
CA PHE A 133 -7.02 5.97 10.25
C PHE A 133 -7.54 7.05 11.19
N ALA A 134 -6.71 8.05 11.51
CA ALA A 134 -7.11 9.19 12.33
C ALA A 134 -8.30 9.96 11.72
N GLN A 135 -8.36 10.04 10.40
CA GLN A 135 -9.45 10.67 9.64
C GLN A 135 -10.80 9.99 9.83
N PHE A 136 -10.81 8.66 10.10
CA PHE A 136 -12.04 7.87 10.22
C PHE A 136 -12.08 7.13 11.56
N PRO A 137 -12.29 7.84 12.69
CA PRO A 137 -12.25 7.24 14.01
C PRO A 137 -13.34 6.19 14.19
N GLY A 138 -12.93 5.00 14.65
CA GLY A 138 -13.82 3.88 14.86
C GLY A 138 -14.09 2.98 13.65
N GLU A 139 -13.50 3.31 12.48
CA GLU A 139 -13.61 2.48 11.29
C GLU A 139 -12.34 1.62 11.10
N ASP A 140 -12.56 0.34 10.85
CA ASP A 140 -11.51 -0.61 10.48
C ASP A 140 -11.33 -0.60 8.95
N SER A 141 -10.12 -0.28 8.50
CA SER A 141 -9.75 -0.41 7.09
C SER A 141 -8.95 -1.69 6.89
N GLU A 142 -9.55 -2.68 6.25
CA GLU A 142 -8.89 -3.94 5.96
C GLU A 142 -8.10 -3.88 4.65
N ARG A 143 -6.85 -4.32 4.72
CA ARG A 143 -5.99 -4.51 3.55
C ARG A 143 -5.54 -5.97 3.49
N GLY A 144 -5.90 -6.64 2.42
CA GLY A 144 -5.59 -8.05 2.25
C GLY A 144 -4.52 -8.34 1.20
N ARG A 145 -3.86 -9.48 1.35
CA ARG A 145 -3.06 -10.17 0.34
C ARG A 145 -1.85 -9.39 -0.17
N ASN A 146 -1.20 -8.62 0.69
CA ASN A 146 0.06 -8.01 0.34
C ASN A 146 1.18 -9.05 0.43
N PHE A 147 1.87 -9.30 -0.67
CA PHE A 147 2.95 -10.29 -0.71
C PHE A 147 4.22 -9.73 -0.08
N HIS A 148 4.80 -10.52 0.83
CA HIS A 148 6.10 -10.26 1.44
C HIS A 148 7.01 -11.46 1.23
N SER A 149 8.23 -11.20 0.80
CA SER A 149 9.30 -12.19 0.71
C SER A 149 10.51 -11.70 1.50
N PHE A 150 10.98 -12.51 2.42
CA PHE A 150 12.17 -12.25 3.22
C PHE A 150 13.24 -13.30 2.92
N VAL A 151 14.49 -12.87 2.93
CA VAL A 151 15.64 -13.74 3.12
C VAL A 151 16.33 -13.31 4.40
N LEU A 152 16.51 -14.24 5.32
CA LEU A 152 17.14 -14.03 6.62
C LEU A 152 18.54 -14.63 6.62
N ALA A 153 19.50 -13.95 7.23
CA ALA A 153 20.87 -14.43 7.37
C ALA A 153 21.33 -14.38 8.82
N GLU A 154 22.05 -15.41 9.23
CA GLU A 154 22.68 -15.48 10.55
C GLU A 154 23.96 -14.62 10.55
N THR A 155 24.13 -13.83 11.60
CA THR A 155 25.31 -12.98 11.85
C THR A 155 25.89 -13.28 13.22
N SER A 156 27.03 -12.67 13.57
CA SER A 156 27.59 -12.75 14.92
C SER A 156 26.68 -12.15 16.01
N GLU A 157 25.72 -11.33 15.62
CA GLU A 157 24.79 -10.62 16.50
C GLU A 157 23.36 -11.22 16.51
N GLY A 158 23.16 -12.31 15.76
CA GLY A 158 21.88 -12.98 15.59
C GLY A 158 21.38 -12.94 14.15
N TRP A 159 20.11 -13.27 13.95
CA TRP A 159 19.48 -13.27 12.65
C TRP A 159 19.03 -11.86 12.27
N LEU A 160 19.36 -11.43 11.02
CA LEU A 160 18.94 -10.18 10.43
C LEU A 160 18.28 -10.43 9.07
N VAL A 161 17.55 -9.43 8.57
CA VAL A 161 17.01 -9.44 7.21
C VAL A 161 18.17 -9.22 6.23
N GLN A 162 18.37 -10.13 5.29
CA GLN A 162 19.30 -9.94 4.18
C GLN A 162 18.63 -9.22 3.01
N SER A 163 17.40 -9.61 2.69
CA SER A 163 16.58 -8.92 1.71
C SER A 163 15.10 -9.01 2.10
N HIS A 164 14.35 -7.98 1.75
CA HIS A 164 12.91 -7.95 1.87
C HIS A 164 12.32 -7.37 0.59
N MET A 165 11.23 -7.95 0.17
CA MET A 165 10.46 -7.50 -0.97
C MET A 165 8.98 -7.46 -0.61
N GLN A 166 8.36 -6.34 -0.90
CA GLN A 166 6.92 -6.13 -0.82
C GLN A 166 6.42 -5.71 -2.20
N TYR A 167 5.30 -6.28 -2.65
CA TYR A 167 4.70 -5.88 -3.90
C TYR A 167 4.00 -4.52 -3.75
N ASP A 168 4.36 -3.58 -4.62
CA ASP A 168 3.70 -2.30 -4.82
C ASP A 168 3.62 -1.92 -6.32
N THR A 169 3.07 -0.77 -6.64
CA THR A 169 2.89 -0.33 -8.04
C THR A 169 4.22 -0.09 -8.74
N LEU A 170 5.20 0.48 -8.08
CA LEU A 170 6.54 0.70 -8.67
C LEU A 170 7.25 -0.62 -8.92
N TYR A 171 7.18 -1.54 -7.93
CA TYR A 171 7.67 -2.91 -8.09
C TYR A 171 7.05 -3.58 -9.33
N GLY A 172 5.73 -3.53 -9.46
CA GLY A 172 5.01 -4.08 -10.61
C GLY A 172 5.48 -3.49 -11.93
N ARG A 173 5.62 -2.16 -12.02
CA ARG A 173 6.12 -1.49 -13.24
C ARG A 173 7.53 -1.94 -13.62
N LEU A 174 8.42 -2.08 -12.67
CA LEU A 174 9.79 -2.54 -12.93
C LEU A 174 9.82 -3.98 -13.40
N MET A 175 9.00 -4.85 -12.80
CA MET A 175 8.91 -6.26 -13.21
C MET A 175 8.30 -6.41 -14.61
N ASP A 176 7.24 -5.68 -14.91
CA ASP A 176 6.54 -5.74 -16.21
C ASP A 176 7.35 -5.09 -17.34
N GLY A 177 8.11 -4.04 -17.03
CA GLY A 177 8.96 -3.34 -17.99
C GLY A 177 10.14 -4.17 -18.49
N GLY A 178 10.58 -5.15 -17.71
CA GLY A 178 11.62 -6.11 -18.10
C GLY A 178 13.03 -5.54 -18.33
N ASP A 179 13.21 -4.23 -18.17
CA ASP A 179 14.42 -3.51 -18.55
C ASP A 179 15.44 -3.34 -17.38
N TRP A 180 15.13 -3.83 -16.20
CA TRP A 180 16.07 -3.75 -15.09
C TRP A 180 17.20 -4.76 -15.25
N GLN A 181 18.44 -4.26 -15.14
CA GLN A 181 19.66 -5.04 -15.21
C GLN A 181 20.39 -4.94 -13.88
N GLY A 182 20.87 -6.07 -13.34
CA GLY A 182 21.68 -6.10 -12.13
C GLY A 182 20.87 -6.22 -10.83
N ASP A 183 21.12 -5.35 -9.84
CA ASP A 183 20.47 -5.38 -8.52
C ASP A 183 19.11 -4.71 -8.57
N PHE A 184 18.04 -5.49 -8.36
CA PHE A 184 16.66 -4.99 -8.36
C PHE A 184 16.43 -3.94 -7.27
N ALA A 185 17.03 -4.09 -6.09
CA ALA A 185 16.90 -3.12 -5.00
C ALA A 185 17.44 -1.75 -5.41
N GLN A 186 18.59 -1.72 -6.07
CA GLN A 186 19.15 -0.47 -6.60
C GLN A 186 18.27 0.12 -7.70
N ALA A 187 17.77 -0.70 -8.62
CA ALA A 187 16.84 -0.24 -9.67
C ALA A 187 15.54 0.36 -9.08
N TYR A 188 15.03 -0.22 -8.01
CA TYR A 188 13.85 0.30 -7.31
C TYR A 188 14.13 1.68 -6.68
N ILE A 189 15.27 1.83 -5.98
CA ILE A 189 15.69 3.11 -5.39
C ILE A 189 15.84 4.18 -6.47
N ASP A 190 16.50 3.85 -7.58
CA ASP A 190 16.78 4.80 -8.66
C ASP A 190 15.50 5.24 -9.39
N ALA A 191 14.53 4.37 -9.52
CA ALA A 191 13.25 4.67 -10.20
C ALA A 191 12.27 5.48 -9.35
N MET A 192 12.34 5.40 -8.02
CA MET A 192 11.35 6.00 -7.11
C MET A 192 11.17 7.52 -7.28
N PRO A 193 12.24 8.36 -7.41
CA PRO A 193 12.06 9.81 -7.56
C PRO A 193 11.27 10.19 -8.82
N ALA A 194 11.55 9.54 -9.95
CA ALA A 194 10.85 9.79 -11.20
C ALA A 194 9.38 9.34 -11.12
N PHE A 195 9.12 8.22 -10.47
CA PHE A 195 7.77 7.71 -10.23
C PHE A 195 6.94 8.65 -9.36
N LEU A 196 7.51 9.19 -8.28
CA LEU A 196 6.85 10.18 -7.42
C LEU A 196 6.57 11.48 -8.16
N GLU A 197 7.49 11.94 -9.01
CA GLU A 197 7.29 13.15 -9.81
C GLU A 197 6.19 12.98 -10.86
N GLU A 198 6.10 11.81 -11.49
CA GLU A 198 4.99 11.47 -12.38
C GLU A 198 3.64 11.59 -11.67
N ILE A 199 3.53 11.03 -10.44
CA ILE A 199 2.29 11.10 -9.66
C ILE A 199 1.96 12.54 -9.27
N ARG A 200 2.94 13.32 -8.80
CA ARG A 200 2.75 14.74 -8.45
C ARG A 200 2.28 15.56 -9.65
N SER A 201 2.93 15.36 -10.80
CA SER A 201 2.57 16.05 -12.04
C SER A 201 1.15 15.70 -12.49
N ALA A 202 0.75 14.44 -12.39
CA ALA A 202 -0.62 14.01 -12.69
C ALA A 202 -1.65 14.61 -11.71
N GLN A 203 -1.32 14.73 -10.42
CA GLN A 203 -2.19 15.39 -9.45
C GLN A 203 -2.30 16.91 -9.70
N ALA A 204 -1.19 17.57 -9.98
CA ALA A 204 -1.18 18.99 -10.31
C ALA A 204 -2.02 19.28 -11.57
N ALA A 205 -1.86 18.48 -12.62
CA ALA A 205 -2.66 18.60 -13.84
C ALA A 205 -4.16 18.42 -13.56
N ARG A 206 -4.54 17.49 -12.66
CA ARG A 206 -5.93 17.33 -12.22
C ARG A 206 -6.44 18.54 -11.44
N ALA A 207 -5.63 19.09 -10.55
CA ALA A 207 -5.97 20.29 -9.79
C ALA A 207 -6.12 21.54 -10.68
N GLU A 208 -5.26 21.68 -11.71
CA GLU A 208 -5.34 22.76 -12.69
C GLU A 208 -6.54 22.60 -13.65
N ALA A 209 -6.86 21.37 -14.02
CA ALA A 209 -8.07 21.07 -14.80
C ALA A 209 -9.35 21.47 -14.05
N GLY A 210 -9.20 21.70 -12.73
CA GLY A 210 -10.29 21.97 -11.81
C GLY A 210 -11.08 20.69 -11.56
N ASP A 211 -11.84 20.70 -10.47
CA ASP A 211 -13.01 19.83 -10.28
C ASP A 211 -14.06 20.28 -11.33
N GLY A 212 -13.54 20.59 -12.52
CA GLY A 212 -14.29 21.11 -13.61
C GLY A 212 -15.38 20.13 -13.92
N ASP A 213 -16.55 20.59 -13.65
CA ASP A 213 -17.76 20.42 -14.43
C ASP A 213 -17.47 20.84 -15.92
N ALA A 214 -16.29 20.51 -16.43
CA ALA A 214 -16.02 20.43 -17.85
C ALA A 214 -17.01 19.40 -18.34
N ALA A 215 -18.13 19.88 -18.88
CA ALA A 215 -19.18 19.10 -19.43
C ALA A 215 -18.57 18.01 -20.30
N LEU A 216 -18.29 16.86 -19.67
CA LEU A 216 -18.16 15.61 -20.38
C LEU A 216 -19.37 15.60 -21.31
N PRO A 217 -19.23 15.27 -22.58
CA PRO A 217 -20.38 15.17 -23.46
C PRO A 217 -21.45 14.42 -22.68
N VAL A 218 -22.58 15.10 -22.46
CA VAL A 218 -23.67 14.60 -21.62
C VAL A 218 -23.95 13.20 -22.14
N ALA A 219 -23.52 12.20 -21.39
CA ALA A 219 -23.84 10.82 -21.73
C ALA A 219 -25.36 10.78 -21.81
N GLU A 220 -25.91 10.12 -22.81
CA GLU A 220 -27.35 9.91 -22.93
C GLU A 220 -27.95 9.24 -21.68
N HIS A 221 -27.08 8.81 -20.77
CA HIS A 221 -27.38 8.17 -19.50
C HIS A 221 -26.78 8.98 -18.34
N PRO A 222 -27.60 9.79 -17.65
CA PRO A 222 -27.12 10.54 -16.49
C PRO A 222 -26.70 9.58 -15.37
N TYR A 223 -25.49 9.81 -14.83
CA TYR A 223 -24.96 9.02 -13.72
C TYR A 223 -25.66 9.41 -12.41
N ASP A 224 -26.37 8.46 -11.80
CA ASP A 224 -26.96 8.60 -10.47
C ASP A 224 -25.93 8.21 -9.39
N ARG A 225 -25.19 9.21 -8.92
CA ARG A 225 -24.19 9.04 -7.87
C ARG A 225 -24.80 8.53 -6.57
N ALA A 226 -26.04 8.92 -6.23
CA ALA A 226 -26.68 8.49 -5.00
C ALA A 226 -27.02 6.99 -5.04
N ALA A 227 -27.50 6.50 -6.18
CA ALA A 227 -27.74 5.08 -6.39
C ALA A 227 -26.45 4.25 -6.35
N ALA A 228 -25.36 4.77 -6.96
CA ALA A 228 -24.06 4.11 -6.90
C ALA A 228 -23.50 4.01 -5.47
N LEU A 229 -23.60 5.09 -4.69
CA LEU A 229 -23.18 5.12 -3.29
C LEU A 229 -24.05 4.21 -2.42
N ALA A 230 -25.36 4.20 -2.61
CA ALA A 230 -26.26 3.29 -1.87
C ALA A 230 -25.93 1.83 -2.13
N TYR A 231 -25.57 1.47 -3.37
CA TYR A 231 -25.08 0.13 -3.71
C TYR A 231 -23.73 -0.15 -3.02
N ALA A 232 -22.82 0.80 -3.05
CA ALA A 232 -21.52 0.68 -2.42
C ALA A 232 -21.68 0.44 -0.90
N ASP A 233 -22.44 1.26 -0.21
CA ASP A 233 -22.70 1.12 1.24
C ASP A 233 -23.33 -0.23 1.58
N GLN A 234 -24.27 -0.70 0.76
CA GLN A 234 -24.93 -1.98 1.00
C GLN A 234 -23.99 -3.18 0.92
N TYR A 235 -23.00 -3.13 0.01
CA TYR A 235 -22.14 -4.28 -0.30
C TYR A 235 -20.65 -4.05 0.04
N ALA A 236 -20.30 -2.98 0.74
CA ALA A 236 -18.94 -2.68 1.16
C ALA A 236 -18.33 -3.79 2.04
N MET A 237 -19.14 -4.30 2.99
CA MET A 237 -18.72 -5.32 3.94
C MET A 237 -19.22 -6.72 3.60
N THR A 238 -20.07 -6.85 2.59
CA THR A 238 -20.67 -8.13 2.18
C THR A 238 -20.70 -8.22 0.66
N ARG A 239 -20.37 -9.37 0.11
CA ARG A 239 -20.46 -9.56 -1.33
C ARG A 239 -21.92 -9.70 -1.78
N ASN A 240 -22.25 -9.13 -2.94
CA ASN A 240 -23.52 -9.43 -3.61
C ASN A 240 -23.41 -10.78 -4.34
N ASP A 241 -24.11 -11.80 -3.83
CA ASP A 241 -24.03 -13.18 -4.32
C ASP A 241 -24.64 -13.39 -5.73
N SER A 242 -25.31 -12.38 -6.27
CA SER A 242 -25.78 -12.42 -7.67
C SER A 242 -24.64 -12.24 -8.68
N TRP A 243 -23.43 -11.91 -8.23
CA TRP A 243 -22.26 -11.70 -9.06
C TRP A 243 -21.17 -12.72 -8.75
N ALA A 244 -20.39 -13.08 -9.77
CA ALA A 244 -19.27 -14.00 -9.58
C ALA A 244 -18.21 -13.44 -8.60
N ASP A 245 -17.54 -14.33 -7.91
CA ASP A 245 -16.45 -14.03 -7.00
C ASP A 245 -15.10 -14.20 -7.68
N PHE A 246 -14.33 -13.12 -7.77
CA PHE A 246 -12.99 -13.11 -8.35
C PHE A 246 -11.89 -12.98 -7.28
N SER A 247 -12.22 -13.13 -6.00
CA SER A 247 -11.25 -13.02 -4.90
C SER A 247 -10.07 -13.98 -5.04
N TYR A 248 -10.28 -15.12 -5.70
CA TYR A 248 -9.23 -16.11 -5.96
C TYR A 248 -8.43 -15.86 -7.25
N SER A 249 -8.81 -14.85 -8.04
CA SER A 249 -8.21 -14.54 -9.35
C SER A 249 -7.64 -13.13 -9.42
N GLY A 250 -6.99 -12.67 -8.34
CA GLY A 250 -6.35 -11.35 -8.30
C GLY A 250 -7.13 -10.26 -7.57
N GLY A 251 -8.31 -10.58 -7.04
CA GLY A 251 -9.13 -9.65 -6.24
C GLY A 251 -10.46 -9.31 -6.88
N ASN A 252 -11.35 -8.75 -6.08
CA ASN A 252 -12.74 -8.49 -6.45
C ASN A 252 -13.09 -6.99 -6.54
N CYS A 253 -12.11 -6.11 -6.30
CA CYS A 253 -12.34 -4.66 -6.18
C CYS A 253 -12.86 -4.06 -7.49
N GLN A 254 -12.29 -4.37 -8.65
CA GLN A 254 -12.79 -3.84 -9.92
C GLN A 254 -14.18 -4.37 -10.25
N ASN A 255 -14.47 -5.64 -9.99
CA ASN A 255 -15.80 -6.20 -10.12
C ASN A 255 -16.83 -5.45 -9.25
N TYR A 256 -16.47 -5.11 -8.00
CA TYR A 256 -17.31 -4.32 -7.12
C TYR A 256 -17.54 -2.90 -7.64
N VAL A 257 -16.47 -2.20 -8.09
CA VAL A 257 -16.59 -0.88 -8.70
C VAL A 257 -17.47 -0.90 -9.93
N SER A 258 -17.32 -1.91 -10.79
CA SER A 258 -18.17 -2.08 -11.96
C SER A 258 -19.65 -2.23 -11.60
N GLN A 259 -19.95 -2.96 -10.53
CA GLN A 259 -21.31 -3.09 -10.02
C GLN A 259 -21.87 -1.77 -9.49
N CYS A 260 -21.06 -0.98 -8.78
CA CYS A 260 -21.46 0.35 -8.30
C CYS A 260 -21.79 1.30 -9.46
N LEU A 261 -20.95 1.30 -10.50
CA LEU A 261 -21.17 2.12 -11.70
C LEU A 261 -22.44 1.72 -12.44
N LEU A 262 -22.68 0.42 -12.57
CA LEU A 262 -23.90 -0.09 -13.17
C LEU A 262 -25.15 0.28 -12.35
N ALA A 263 -25.07 0.20 -11.02
CA ALA A 263 -26.14 0.63 -10.12
C ALA A 263 -26.40 2.15 -10.22
N GLY A 264 -25.37 2.93 -10.53
CA GLY A 264 -25.47 4.36 -10.81
C GLY A 264 -26.02 4.70 -12.20
N GLY A 265 -26.44 3.69 -12.98
CA GLY A 265 -27.10 3.91 -14.28
C GLY A 265 -26.16 3.95 -15.48
N ILE A 266 -24.86 3.73 -15.30
CA ILE A 266 -23.95 3.56 -16.44
C ILE A 266 -24.25 2.21 -17.08
N PRO A 267 -24.67 2.15 -18.35
CA PRO A 267 -25.00 0.89 -18.99
C PRO A 267 -23.76 0.05 -19.26
N ALA A 268 -23.87 -1.26 -19.11
CA ALA A 268 -22.86 -2.17 -19.59
C ALA A 268 -22.64 -1.98 -21.10
N ASP A 269 -21.40 -1.99 -21.53
CA ASP A 269 -21.00 -1.75 -22.90
C ASP A 269 -20.44 -3.01 -23.56
N PRO A 270 -21.24 -3.74 -24.31
CA PRO A 270 -20.82 -4.95 -25.02
C PRO A 270 -20.34 -4.67 -26.46
N TYR A 271 -20.20 -3.39 -26.86
CA TYR A 271 -20.01 -3.00 -28.25
C TYR A 271 -18.57 -2.56 -28.55
N GLY A 272 -18.17 -2.76 -29.81
CA GLY A 272 -16.88 -2.29 -30.31
C GLY A 272 -15.68 -3.15 -29.89
N ASP A 273 -14.47 -2.57 -30.07
CA ASP A 273 -13.21 -3.25 -29.76
C ASP A 273 -12.85 -3.17 -28.28
N ALA A 274 -13.37 -2.17 -27.58
CA ALA A 274 -13.21 -1.99 -26.13
C ALA A 274 -14.59 -2.18 -25.47
N VAL A 275 -14.73 -3.23 -24.70
CA VAL A 275 -15.99 -3.64 -24.07
C VAL A 275 -15.89 -3.58 -22.55
N TRP A 276 -17.00 -3.21 -21.89
CA TRP A 276 -17.14 -3.27 -20.44
C TRP A 276 -18.50 -3.90 -20.11
N THR A 277 -18.50 -5.19 -19.91
CA THR A 277 -19.75 -5.94 -19.73
C THR A 277 -19.57 -7.12 -18.81
N TYR A 278 -20.63 -7.44 -18.10
CA TYR A 278 -20.80 -8.67 -17.36
C TYR A 278 -22.04 -9.38 -17.86
N GLY A 279 -21.87 -10.59 -18.31
CA GLY A 279 -22.97 -11.39 -18.48
C GLY A 279 -23.46 -11.72 -19.76
N GLY A 280 -24.34 -12.38 -20.00
CA GLY A 280 -25.00 -13.27 -20.83
C GLY A 280 -25.14 -14.59 -20.08
N GLU A 281 -25.59 -15.61 -20.71
CA GLU A 281 -25.74 -16.94 -20.12
C GLU A 281 -24.35 -17.50 -19.76
N GLY A 282 -24.04 -17.56 -18.45
CA GLY A 282 -22.86 -18.20 -17.86
C GLY A 282 -21.61 -17.34 -17.83
N TYR A 283 -21.29 -16.73 -16.71
CA TYR A 283 -20.02 -16.13 -16.27
C TYR A 283 -19.12 -15.39 -17.30
N GLU A 284 -19.61 -15.12 -18.49
CA GLU A 284 -18.89 -14.37 -19.50
C GLU A 284 -18.84 -12.90 -19.08
N ARG A 285 -17.64 -12.39 -18.91
CA ARG A 285 -17.36 -11.00 -18.59
C ARG A 285 -16.21 -10.50 -19.44
N SER A 286 -16.21 -9.20 -19.73
CA SER A 286 -15.02 -8.56 -20.27
C SER A 286 -13.90 -8.52 -19.23
N GLY A 287 -12.66 -8.43 -19.69
CA GLY A 287 -11.53 -8.21 -18.79
C GLY A 287 -11.64 -6.89 -18.04
N SER A 288 -12.13 -5.83 -18.68
CA SER A 288 -12.39 -4.52 -18.11
C SER A 288 -13.43 -4.51 -16.97
N TRP A 289 -14.31 -5.50 -16.89
CA TRP A 289 -15.26 -5.63 -15.78
C TRP A 289 -14.58 -5.95 -14.44
N ALA A 290 -13.48 -6.74 -14.46
CA ALA A 290 -12.86 -7.26 -13.24
C ALA A 290 -11.35 -7.00 -13.12
N SER A 291 -10.72 -6.33 -14.10
CA SER A 291 -9.32 -5.93 -14.09
C SER A 291 -9.19 -4.42 -14.11
N VAL A 292 -8.51 -3.85 -13.11
CA VAL A 292 -8.31 -2.40 -13.01
C VAL A 292 -7.61 -1.84 -14.24
N SER A 293 -6.51 -2.45 -14.70
CA SER A 293 -5.76 -1.96 -15.86
C SER A 293 -6.59 -2.00 -17.15
N GLN A 294 -7.35 -3.07 -17.37
CA GLN A 294 -8.21 -3.17 -18.53
C GLN A 294 -9.42 -2.23 -18.45
N PHE A 295 -9.95 -1.98 -17.25
CA PHE A 295 -11.01 -0.98 -17.05
C PHE A 295 -10.51 0.44 -17.36
N VAL A 296 -9.32 0.80 -16.88
CA VAL A 296 -8.71 2.10 -17.21
C VAL A 296 -8.51 2.25 -18.72
N SER A 297 -7.98 1.23 -19.38
CA SER A 297 -7.80 1.24 -20.84
C SER A 297 -9.12 1.38 -21.59
N TYR A 298 -10.16 0.65 -21.15
CA TYR A 298 -11.51 0.75 -21.70
C TYR A 298 -12.07 2.18 -21.53
N ALA A 299 -12.10 2.69 -20.29
CA ALA A 299 -12.70 3.99 -20.00
C ALA A 299 -12.00 5.15 -20.71
N ALA A 300 -10.67 5.08 -20.86
CA ALA A 300 -9.86 6.08 -21.57
C ALA A 300 -10.06 6.02 -23.10
N ALA A 301 -10.26 4.84 -23.65
CA ALA A 301 -10.42 4.66 -25.09
C ALA A 301 -11.88 4.78 -25.54
N ASN A 302 -12.84 4.63 -24.65
CA ASN A 302 -14.27 4.65 -25.00
C ASN A 302 -14.73 6.09 -25.33
N THR A 303 -15.32 6.25 -26.52
CA THR A 303 -15.87 7.52 -27.00
C THR A 303 -17.37 7.45 -27.31
N GLY A 304 -17.99 6.31 -26.98
CA GLY A 304 -19.36 5.99 -27.35
C GLY A 304 -20.24 5.61 -26.18
N TYR A 305 -20.88 4.46 -26.31
CA TYR A 305 -21.78 3.92 -25.30
C TYR A 305 -21.02 3.43 -24.06
N GLY A 306 -21.65 3.50 -22.89
CA GLY A 306 -21.02 3.10 -21.62
C GLY A 306 -20.22 4.20 -20.93
N LEU A 307 -19.18 3.83 -20.19
CA LEU A 307 -18.34 4.79 -19.45
C LEU A 307 -17.22 5.32 -20.34
N ALA A 308 -17.19 6.64 -20.52
CA ALA A 308 -16.03 7.34 -21.03
C ALA A 308 -15.40 8.17 -19.91
N ALA A 309 -14.07 8.10 -19.75
CA ALA A 309 -13.35 8.87 -18.77
C ALA A 309 -12.13 9.55 -19.43
N GLN A 310 -11.87 10.79 -19.05
CA GLN A 310 -10.59 11.42 -19.36
C GLN A 310 -9.58 10.95 -18.33
N VAL A 311 -8.50 10.37 -18.80
CA VAL A 311 -7.33 10.09 -17.98
C VAL A 311 -6.49 11.37 -18.02
N GLY A 312 -6.51 12.13 -16.91
CA GLY A 312 -5.71 13.33 -16.75
C GLY A 312 -4.35 12.99 -16.16
#